data_ff97376da75058bb81a5a1f81878343f
#
_entry.id   ff97376da75058bb81a5a1f81878343f
#
_cell.length_a   1.000
_cell.length_b   1.000
_cell.length_c   1.000
_cell.angle_alpha   90.00
_cell.angle_beta   90.00
_cell.angle_gamma   90.00
#
_symmetry.space_group_name_H-M   'P 1'
#
loop_
_entity.id
_entity.type
_entity.pdbx_description
1 polymer ?
#
loop_
_entity_poly.entity_id
_entity_poly.type
_entity_poly.pdbx_seq_one_letter_code
_entity_poly.pdbx_strand_id
1 'polypeptide(L)'
;MSSISYSHSGAPYHPHSAARPQSTANASRHPQRGQNGYTLGHAGRQVRIGPVAFWIVVGTLMIMAVWSVATGGYFAFKENVLTRLIGRQAEMQFAYEDRIAELRAQIDRVTSRQLLDQEQFEQKLQTLLERQAVIEQRSSALGGDMSAIKRPPKAPRGAMKPSPINDNDDPPAPYRQHGASLQPGSLTTKLNRVAQSLDRVEQKQDAALDSMQATMDNKIKRVQSVLADLHVDLGKHGDITGSIGGPFVPVKAPSSKASEFERDLYKVNLTRARFERTLQELRSIPLRKPVEGEIDMTSPFGMRMDPFMRGPAIHTGVDLRGEMGEPAHVTASGKVTIAGWSGGYGNMVEVDHLNGVSTRYGHLSKILVKVGQHVTTGQVVGLIGSTGRSTGPHLHYETRINDTAVDPLKFLHAGEKLSGL
;
A
#
# COMPACT_ATOMS: atom_id res chain seq x y z
N MET A 1 -34.64 -25.77 -21.08
CA MET A 1 -34.10 -27.13 -21.06
C MET A 1 -34.26 -27.68 -19.69
N SER A 2 -35.03 -28.71 -19.59
CA SER A 2 -35.29 -29.80 -18.64
C SER A 2 -36.05 -29.38 -17.41
N SER A 3 -37.34 -29.44 -17.31
CA SER A 3 -38.30 -30.59 -17.30
C SER A 3 -37.89 -31.67 -16.30
N ILE A 4 -38.59 -31.80 -15.20
CA ILE A 4 -39.01 -33.09 -14.69
C ILE A 4 -40.34 -32.93 -13.95
N SER A 5 -41.36 -33.52 -14.58
CA SER A 5 -42.64 -33.91 -14.01
C SER A 5 -42.47 -35.14 -13.14
N TYR A 6 -43.28 -35.26 -12.12
CA TYR A 6 -43.73 -36.56 -11.63
C TYR A 6 -45.21 -36.51 -11.20
N SER A 7 -46.03 -37.16 -11.97
CA SER A 7 -47.37 -37.62 -11.69
C SER A 7 -47.26 -39.00 -11.04
N HIS A 8 -48.24 -39.34 -10.17
CA HIS A 8 -48.84 -40.67 -10.00
C HIS A 8 -49.96 -40.50 -8.97
N SER A 9 -51.23 -40.60 -9.32
CA SER A 9 -52.11 -41.75 -9.69
C SER A 9 -52.28 -42.75 -8.56
N GLY A 10 -53.53 -43.00 -8.26
CA GLY A 10 -53.94 -44.18 -7.55
C GLY A 10 -55.26 -44.06 -6.76
N ALA A 11 -56.36 -44.25 -7.43
CA ALA A 11 -57.66 -44.61 -6.89
C ALA A 11 -57.67 -46.11 -6.51
N PRO A 12 -58.76 -46.74 -6.26
CA PRO A 12 -59.80 -46.65 -5.25
C PRO A 12 -60.06 -48.06 -4.66
N TYR A 13 -60.88 -48.19 -3.68
CA TYR A 13 -61.52 -49.53 -3.41
C TYR A 13 -62.82 -49.39 -2.61
N HIS A 14 -63.91 -49.82 -3.22
CA HIS A 14 -65.11 -50.40 -2.68
C HIS A 14 -64.94 -51.93 -2.51
N PRO A 15 -65.90 -52.74 -2.09
CA PRO A 15 -67.14 -52.63 -1.32
C PRO A 15 -67.39 -53.86 -0.40
N HIS A 16 -68.58 -54.07 0.01
CA HIS A 16 -69.38 -55.30 0.37
C HIS A 16 -70.03 -55.12 1.71
N SER A 17 -71.39 -55.08 1.81
CA SER A 17 -72.45 -56.02 1.45
C SER A 17 -72.75 -57.08 2.56
N ALA A 18 -73.99 -57.15 2.78
CA ALA A 18 -74.83 -58.31 3.29
C ALA A 18 -74.92 -58.42 4.84
N ALA A 19 -76.01 -58.77 5.44
CA ALA A 19 -77.29 -59.26 5.05
C ALA A 19 -78.16 -59.37 6.33
N ARG A 20 -79.44 -59.40 6.09
CA ARG A 20 -80.56 -59.78 7.02
C ARG A 20 -80.40 -61.21 7.49
N PRO A 21 -81.15 -61.72 8.52
CA PRO A 21 -82.58 -62.00 8.42
C PRO A 21 -83.39 -61.87 9.73
N GLN A 22 -84.59 -61.63 9.62
CA GLN A 22 -85.92 -62.19 9.87
C GLN A 22 -86.15 -63.03 11.11
N SER A 23 -87.37 -62.74 11.72
CA SER A 23 -88.44 -63.58 12.13
C SER A 23 -88.44 -64.06 13.62
N THR A 24 -89.52 -64.12 14.34
CA THR A 24 -90.95 -64.39 14.25
C THR A 24 -91.58 -64.12 15.63
N ALA A 25 -92.75 -63.63 15.60
CA ALA A 25 -94.05 -64.07 16.18
C ALA A 25 -94.03 -64.80 17.52
N ASN A 26 -94.79 -64.37 18.46
CA ASN A 26 -96.17 -64.94 18.80
C ASN A 26 -96.74 -64.31 20.06
N ALA A 27 -97.92 -63.94 19.93
CA ALA A 27 -99.25 -63.96 20.59
C ALA A 27 -99.32 -64.41 22.06
N SER A 28 -100.06 -63.71 22.85
CA SER A 28 -101.42 -64.00 23.30
C SER A 28 -101.83 -63.36 24.65
N ARG A 29 -102.98 -62.73 24.61
CA ARG A 29 -104.15 -62.71 25.53
C ARG A 29 -104.08 -62.00 26.90
N HIS A 30 -104.89 -60.94 26.86
CA HIS A 30 -105.97 -60.44 27.75
C HIS A 30 -105.99 -60.82 29.29
N PRO A 31 -106.66 -59.98 30.21
CA PRO A 31 -107.91 -59.30 29.93
C PRO A 31 -108.12 -57.83 30.50
N GLN A 32 -109.22 -57.29 30.07
CA GLN A 32 -109.96 -56.07 30.46
C GLN A 32 -110.00 -55.66 31.91
N ARG A 33 -110.02 -54.32 32.12
CA ARG A 33 -111.07 -53.57 32.83
C ARG A 33 -110.78 -52.06 32.85
N GLY A 34 -111.73 -51.37 32.37
CA GLY A 34 -112.43 -50.34 33.09
C GLY A 34 -112.11 -48.89 32.67
N GLN A 35 -112.92 -48.41 31.77
CA GLN A 35 -113.60 -47.15 31.76
C GLN A 35 -112.89 -45.90 32.34
N ASN A 36 -112.44 -45.03 31.50
CA ASN A 36 -112.75 -43.63 31.30
C ASN A 36 -111.84 -43.19 30.12
N GLY A 37 -112.43 -43.10 28.93
CA GLY A 37 -111.72 -42.85 27.70
C GLY A 37 -112.15 -41.58 27.07
N TYR A 38 -111.16 -40.77 26.67
CA TYR A 38 -111.36 -39.69 25.72
C TYR A 38 -111.64 -40.27 24.33
N THR A 39 -112.70 -39.80 23.66
CA THR A 39 -113.04 -40.21 22.27
C THR A 39 -112.52 -39.22 21.29
N LEU A 40 -111.50 -39.64 20.51
CA LEU A 40 -111.04 -38.88 19.35
C LEU A 40 -111.81 -39.36 18.13
N GLY A 41 -112.62 -38.48 17.53
CA GLY A 41 -113.39 -38.74 16.28
C GLY A 41 -112.70 -38.01 15.10
N HIS A 42 -112.28 -38.80 14.11
CA HIS A 42 -111.83 -38.26 12.85
C HIS A 42 -112.46 -39.10 11.73
N ALA A 43 -113.18 -38.51 10.81
CA ALA A 43 -113.76 -39.11 9.60
C ALA A 43 -114.63 -40.40 9.88
N GLY A 44 -115.57 -40.34 10.90
CA GLY A 44 -116.53 -41.40 11.10
C GLY A 44 -116.06 -42.59 11.91
N ARG A 45 -114.84 -42.59 12.42
CA ARG A 45 -114.35 -43.63 13.36
C ARG A 45 -114.05 -43.00 14.71
N GLN A 46 -114.68 -43.54 15.77
CA GLN A 46 -114.45 -43.12 17.11
C GLN A 46 -113.53 -44.15 17.77
N VAL A 47 -112.37 -43.70 18.26
CA VAL A 47 -111.45 -44.50 19.05
C VAL A 47 -111.49 -44.00 20.51
N ARG A 48 -111.85 -44.83 21.46
CA ARG A 48 -111.87 -44.52 22.86
C ARG A 48 -110.49 -44.77 23.45
N ILE A 49 -109.83 -43.75 23.99
CA ILE A 49 -108.53 -43.81 24.59
C ILE A 49 -108.75 -43.59 26.13
N GLY A 50 -108.21 -44.46 26.97
CA GLY A 50 -108.30 -44.28 28.38
C GLY A 50 -107.45 -43.01 28.82
N PRO A 51 -107.90 -42.35 29.97
CA PRO A 51 -107.31 -41.10 30.37
C PRO A 51 -105.80 -41.22 30.59
N VAL A 52 -105.32 -42.34 31.11
CA VAL A 52 -103.87 -42.54 31.29
C VAL A 52 -103.14 -42.64 30.00
N ALA A 53 -103.67 -43.30 28.96
CA ALA A 53 -103.02 -43.45 27.68
C ALA A 53 -102.97 -42.09 26.94
N PHE A 54 -104.05 -41.23 27.05
CA PHE A 54 -104.05 -39.89 26.51
C PHE A 54 -102.92 -39.01 27.09
N TRP A 55 -102.83 -39.01 28.40
CA TRP A 55 -101.73 -38.16 29.03
C TRP A 55 -100.35 -38.73 28.80
N ILE A 56 -100.16 -40.02 28.64
CA ILE A 56 -98.89 -40.61 28.21
C ILE A 56 -98.57 -40.19 26.79
N VAL A 57 -99.49 -40.23 25.86
CA VAL A 57 -99.27 -39.76 24.47
C VAL A 57 -98.94 -38.24 24.43
N VAL A 58 -99.75 -37.44 25.19
CA VAL A 58 -99.48 -35.99 25.25
C VAL A 58 -98.14 -35.71 25.93
N GLY A 59 -97.84 -36.40 26.97
CA GLY A 59 -96.50 -36.27 27.66
C GLY A 59 -95.36 -36.69 26.79
N THR A 60 -95.48 -37.78 26.04
CA THR A 60 -94.43 -38.23 25.08
C THR A 60 -94.25 -37.23 23.93
N LEU A 61 -95.37 -36.73 23.41
CA LEU A 61 -95.32 -35.71 22.37
C LEU A 61 -94.65 -34.41 22.88
N MET A 62 -94.99 -33.96 24.09
CA MET A 62 -94.38 -32.81 24.71
C MET A 62 -92.87 -33.03 24.92
N ILE A 63 -92.45 -34.19 25.45
CA ILE A 63 -91.05 -34.56 25.59
C ILE A 63 -90.32 -34.58 24.29
N MET A 64 -90.93 -35.22 23.27
CA MET A 64 -90.37 -35.24 21.89
C MET A 64 -90.25 -33.85 21.31
N ALA A 65 -91.32 -32.98 21.49
CA ALA A 65 -91.26 -31.60 21.01
C ALA A 65 -90.11 -30.81 21.68
N VAL A 66 -90.02 -30.92 23.00
CA VAL A 66 -88.92 -30.30 23.76
C VAL A 66 -87.53 -30.84 23.34
N TRP A 67 -87.46 -32.17 23.17
CA TRP A 67 -86.24 -32.81 22.68
C TRP A 67 -85.91 -32.36 21.25
N SER A 68 -86.86 -32.25 20.36
CA SER A 68 -86.64 -31.77 18.98
C SER A 68 -86.11 -30.30 18.96
N VAL A 69 -86.74 -29.42 19.78
CA VAL A 69 -86.34 -28.03 19.88
C VAL A 69 -84.90 -27.93 20.50
N ALA A 70 -84.68 -28.73 21.56
CA ALA A 70 -83.32 -28.75 22.19
C ALA A 70 -82.23 -29.27 21.21
N THR A 71 -82.60 -30.34 20.46
CA THR A 71 -81.67 -30.92 19.46
C THR A 71 -81.42 -29.95 18.32
N GLY A 72 -82.47 -29.33 17.79
CA GLY A 72 -82.35 -28.33 16.74
C GLY A 72 -81.56 -27.12 17.17
N GLY A 73 -81.77 -26.63 18.40
CA GLY A 73 -80.98 -25.54 19.02
C GLY A 73 -79.53 -25.92 19.21
N TYR A 74 -79.26 -27.17 19.68
CA TYR A 74 -77.87 -27.67 19.82
C TYR A 74 -77.15 -27.75 18.49
N PHE A 75 -77.78 -28.28 17.44
CA PHE A 75 -77.13 -28.36 16.11
C PHE A 75 -76.89 -26.95 15.52
N ALA A 76 -77.86 -26.07 15.60
CA ALA A 76 -77.69 -24.71 15.12
C ALA A 76 -76.60 -23.94 15.87
N PHE A 77 -76.54 -24.13 17.18
CA PHE A 77 -75.47 -23.53 18.00
C PHE A 77 -74.08 -24.12 17.67
N LYS A 78 -74.03 -25.47 17.59
CA LYS A 78 -72.81 -26.20 17.26
C LYS A 78 -72.24 -25.76 15.89
N GLU A 79 -73.09 -25.64 14.89
CA GLU A 79 -72.71 -25.23 13.54
C GLU A 79 -72.12 -23.81 13.52
N ASN A 80 -72.80 -22.88 14.18
CA ASN A 80 -72.34 -21.48 14.29
C ASN A 80 -71.03 -21.36 15.09
N VAL A 81 -70.81 -22.11 16.15
CA VAL A 81 -69.59 -22.07 16.93
C VAL A 81 -68.44 -22.72 16.16
N LEU A 82 -68.66 -23.86 15.55
CA LEU A 82 -67.63 -24.56 14.74
C LEU A 82 -67.19 -23.66 13.57
N THR A 83 -68.12 -23.12 12.84
CA THR A 83 -67.79 -22.23 11.71
C THR A 83 -66.98 -21.00 12.13
N ARG A 84 -67.38 -20.38 13.29
CA ARG A 84 -66.59 -19.25 13.85
C ARG A 84 -65.21 -19.66 14.33
N LEU A 85 -65.04 -20.82 14.94
CA LEU A 85 -63.73 -21.32 15.38
C LEU A 85 -62.84 -21.67 14.19
N ILE A 86 -63.36 -22.35 13.20
CA ILE A 86 -62.63 -22.67 11.96
C ILE A 86 -62.24 -21.39 11.23
N GLY A 87 -63.16 -20.39 11.14
CA GLY A 87 -62.87 -19.11 10.56
C GLY A 87 -61.72 -18.37 11.27
N ARG A 88 -61.78 -18.30 12.62
CA ARG A 88 -60.66 -17.70 13.41
C ARG A 88 -59.35 -18.45 13.29
N GLN A 89 -59.40 -19.80 13.21
CA GLN A 89 -58.21 -20.61 13.01
C GLN A 89 -57.61 -20.36 11.63
N ALA A 90 -58.41 -20.27 10.60
CA ALA A 90 -57.96 -19.90 9.24
C ALA A 90 -57.38 -18.49 9.19
N GLU A 91 -58.07 -17.51 9.79
CA GLU A 91 -57.54 -16.15 9.89
C GLU A 91 -56.18 -16.08 10.61
N MET A 92 -56.03 -16.82 11.73
CA MET A 92 -54.73 -16.90 12.42
C MET A 92 -53.66 -17.58 11.54
N GLN A 93 -53.98 -18.67 10.84
CA GLN A 93 -53.06 -19.30 9.90
C GLN A 93 -52.59 -18.36 8.81
N PHE A 94 -53.49 -17.67 8.15
CA PHE A 94 -53.14 -16.67 7.13
C PHE A 94 -52.30 -15.54 7.72
N ALA A 95 -52.64 -15.02 8.89
CA ALA A 95 -51.81 -14.01 9.56
C ALA A 95 -50.39 -14.49 9.92
N TYR A 96 -50.26 -15.77 10.31
CA TYR A 96 -48.95 -16.36 10.54
C TYR A 96 -48.18 -16.60 9.23
N GLU A 97 -48.83 -17.05 8.18
CA GLU A 97 -48.19 -17.24 6.86
C GLU A 97 -47.73 -15.91 6.28
N ASP A 98 -48.53 -14.87 6.36
CA ASP A 98 -48.16 -13.50 5.95
C ASP A 98 -46.99 -12.99 6.76
N ARG A 99 -47.00 -13.24 8.07
CA ARG A 99 -45.89 -12.82 8.94
C ARG A 99 -44.59 -13.58 8.64
N ILE A 100 -44.68 -14.89 8.37
CA ILE A 100 -43.57 -15.70 7.94
C ILE A 100 -43.03 -15.22 6.59
N ALA A 101 -43.91 -14.93 5.64
CA ALA A 101 -43.51 -14.41 4.33
C ALA A 101 -42.81 -13.04 4.45
N GLU A 102 -43.37 -12.15 5.27
CA GLU A 102 -42.73 -10.86 5.58
C GLU A 102 -41.34 -11.00 6.21
N LEU A 103 -41.20 -11.86 7.22
CA LEU A 103 -39.93 -12.11 7.88
C LEU A 103 -38.90 -12.75 6.94
N ARG A 104 -39.35 -13.71 6.09
CA ARG A 104 -38.44 -14.26 5.05
C ARG A 104 -37.96 -13.17 4.09
N ALA A 105 -38.86 -12.33 3.60
CA ALA A 105 -38.49 -11.23 2.73
C ALA A 105 -37.60 -10.20 3.40
N GLN A 106 -37.69 -10.01 4.72
CA GLN A 106 -36.76 -9.19 5.49
C GLN A 106 -35.39 -9.86 5.61
N ILE A 107 -35.35 -11.16 5.93
CA ILE A 107 -34.10 -11.94 6.01
C ILE A 107 -33.39 -11.91 4.65
N ASP A 108 -34.10 -12.19 3.57
CA ASP A 108 -33.50 -12.20 2.22
C ASP A 108 -32.93 -10.82 1.83
N ARG A 109 -33.63 -9.75 2.19
CA ARG A 109 -33.11 -8.37 1.96
C ARG A 109 -31.86 -8.07 2.80
N VAL A 110 -31.86 -8.47 4.07
CA VAL A 110 -30.71 -8.26 4.96
C VAL A 110 -29.53 -9.10 4.51
N THR A 111 -29.76 -10.38 4.20
CA THR A 111 -28.71 -11.30 3.74
C THR A 111 -28.12 -10.86 2.42
N SER A 112 -28.96 -10.45 1.46
CA SER A 112 -28.48 -9.93 0.17
C SER A 112 -27.65 -8.66 0.31
N ARG A 113 -28.05 -7.74 1.19
CA ARG A 113 -27.24 -6.55 1.50
C ARG A 113 -25.92 -6.90 2.16
N GLN A 114 -25.91 -7.82 3.13
CA GLN A 114 -24.70 -8.24 3.79
C GLN A 114 -23.71 -8.91 2.83
N LEU A 115 -24.20 -9.73 1.89
CA LEU A 115 -23.35 -10.35 0.87
C LEU A 115 -22.72 -9.30 -0.07
N LEU A 116 -23.53 -8.33 -0.53
CA LEU A 116 -23.00 -7.22 -1.35
C LEU A 116 -21.98 -6.35 -0.60
N ASP A 117 -22.26 -6.04 0.66
CA ASP A 117 -21.34 -5.27 1.50
C ASP A 117 -20.04 -6.04 1.74
N GLN A 118 -20.11 -7.36 1.96
CA GLN A 118 -18.94 -8.23 2.13
C GLN A 118 -18.12 -8.30 0.84
N GLU A 119 -18.76 -8.51 -0.30
CA GLU A 119 -18.06 -8.55 -1.59
C GLU A 119 -17.35 -7.23 -1.90
N GLN A 120 -18.03 -6.10 -1.69
CA GLN A 120 -17.40 -4.78 -1.84
C GLN A 120 -16.24 -4.55 -0.87
N PHE A 121 -16.36 -5.08 0.35
CA PHE A 121 -15.30 -4.99 1.34
C PHE A 121 -14.07 -5.82 0.92
N GLU A 122 -14.29 -7.05 0.46
CA GLU A 122 -13.22 -7.93 -0.03
C GLU A 122 -12.50 -7.33 -1.24
N GLN A 123 -13.24 -6.77 -2.20
CA GLN A 123 -12.68 -6.08 -3.37
C GLN A 123 -11.82 -4.88 -2.96
N LYS A 124 -12.31 -4.05 -2.04
CA LYS A 124 -11.53 -2.90 -1.52
C LYS A 124 -10.28 -3.34 -0.78
N LEU A 125 -10.39 -4.40 0.04
CA LEU A 125 -9.24 -4.94 0.77
C LEU A 125 -8.18 -5.47 -0.21
N GLN A 126 -8.60 -6.20 -1.23
CA GLN A 126 -7.69 -6.71 -2.26
C GLN A 126 -6.98 -5.58 -2.99
N THR A 127 -7.70 -4.56 -3.41
CA THR A 127 -7.11 -3.38 -4.05
C THR A 127 -6.07 -2.69 -3.16
N LEU A 128 -6.35 -2.58 -1.85
CA LEU A 128 -5.41 -1.97 -0.91
C LEU A 128 -4.15 -2.83 -0.69
N LEU A 129 -4.30 -4.16 -0.68
CA LEU A 129 -3.15 -5.08 -0.57
C LEU A 129 -2.28 -5.03 -1.83
N GLU A 130 -2.88 -4.97 -3.01
CA GLU A 130 -2.15 -4.80 -4.27
C GLU A 130 -1.39 -3.46 -4.31
N ARG A 131 -2.03 -2.37 -3.90
CA ARG A 131 -1.37 -1.06 -3.78
C ARG A 131 -0.22 -1.09 -2.77
N GLN A 132 -0.41 -1.74 -1.61
CA GLN A 132 0.66 -1.88 -0.63
C GLN A 132 1.85 -2.65 -1.20
N ALA A 133 1.63 -3.74 -1.91
CA ALA A 133 2.70 -4.51 -2.55
C ALA A 133 3.48 -3.66 -3.57
N VAL A 134 2.78 -2.84 -4.38
CA VAL A 134 3.42 -1.90 -5.30
C VAL A 134 4.27 -0.86 -4.56
N ILE A 135 3.76 -0.29 -3.47
CA ILE A 135 4.50 0.69 -2.66
C ILE A 135 5.75 0.06 -2.02
N GLU A 136 5.66 -1.19 -1.55
CA GLU A 136 6.81 -1.92 -1.01
C GLU A 136 7.85 -2.20 -2.10
N GLN A 137 7.42 -2.58 -3.29
CA GLN A 137 8.30 -2.74 -4.44
C GLN A 137 8.98 -1.41 -4.83
N ARG A 138 8.25 -0.31 -4.86
CA ARG A 138 8.80 1.04 -5.10
C ARG A 138 9.82 1.42 -4.04
N SER A 139 9.54 1.13 -2.76
CA SER A 139 10.48 1.42 -1.66
C SER A 139 11.79 0.65 -1.78
N SER A 140 11.73 -0.62 -2.21
CA SER A 140 12.94 -1.42 -2.44
C SER A 140 13.73 -0.93 -3.66
N ALA A 141 13.06 -0.43 -4.71
CA ALA A 141 13.70 0.13 -5.90
C ALA A 141 14.42 1.46 -5.62
N LEU A 142 13.93 2.25 -4.66
CA LEU A 142 14.56 3.49 -4.21
C LEU A 142 15.86 3.26 -3.39
N GLY A 143 16.17 1.98 -3.08
CA GLY A 143 17.33 1.63 -2.26
C GLY A 143 17.13 1.99 -0.78
N GLY A 144 17.70 1.20 0.12
CA GLY A 144 17.46 1.25 1.58
C GLY A 144 17.67 2.58 2.32
N ASP A 145 17.97 3.67 1.64
CA ASP A 145 18.11 5.02 2.21
C ASP A 145 16.78 5.65 2.67
N MET A 146 15.64 5.09 2.22
CA MET A 146 14.31 5.51 2.68
C MET A 146 13.91 4.90 4.04
N SER A 147 14.77 4.18 4.72
CA SER A 147 14.53 3.68 6.10
C SER A 147 14.33 4.80 7.14
N ALA A 148 14.56 6.06 6.75
CA ALA A 148 14.22 7.25 7.54
C ALA A 148 12.73 7.64 7.50
N ILE A 149 11.92 7.08 6.60
CA ILE A 149 10.46 7.17 6.72
C ILE A 149 10.06 6.21 7.85
N LYS A 150 10.02 6.74 9.07
CA LYS A 150 9.54 6.04 10.26
C LYS A 150 8.33 5.19 9.89
N ARG A 151 8.47 3.86 10.00
CA ARG A 151 7.33 2.94 10.02
C ARG A 151 6.28 3.54 10.93
N PRO A 152 5.00 3.56 10.51
CA PRO A 152 3.95 3.96 11.44
C PRO A 152 4.13 3.15 12.72
N PRO A 153 3.94 3.76 13.90
CA PRO A 153 4.17 3.08 15.15
C PRO A 153 3.35 1.80 15.14
N LYS A 154 4.02 0.65 15.29
CA LYS A 154 3.37 -0.65 15.51
C LYS A 154 2.36 -0.42 16.61
N ALA A 155 1.09 -0.65 16.30
CA ALA A 155 0.04 -0.67 17.32
C ALA A 155 0.55 -1.54 18.47
N PRO A 156 0.44 -1.08 19.72
CA PRO A 156 0.92 -1.84 20.84
C PRO A 156 0.20 -3.19 20.84
N ARG A 157 0.91 -4.27 20.58
CA ARG A 157 0.46 -5.61 20.90
C ARG A 157 0.39 -5.64 22.42
N GLY A 158 -0.77 -5.29 22.95
CA GLY A 158 -1.15 -5.61 24.30
C GLY A 158 -1.11 -7.13 24.42
N ALA A 159 -0.05 -7.65 24.97
CA ALA A 159 -0.01 -9.01 25.44
C ALA A 159 -1.11 -9.13 26.51
N MET A 160 -2.26 -9.68 26.14
CA MET A 160 -3.21 -10.19 27.11
C MET A 160 -2.48 -11.32 27.85
N LYS A 161 -2.04 -11.03 29.07
CA LYS A 161 -1.68 -12.05 30.04
C LYS A 161 -2.96 -12.84 30.34
N PRO A 162 -2.96 -14.18 30.32
CA PRO A 162 -4.10 -14.94 30.81
C PRO A 162 -4.23 -14.68 32.31
N SER A 163 -5.39 -14.18 32.71
CA SER A 163 -5.76 -14.07 34.13
C SER A 163 -5.92 -15.47 34.72
N PRO A 164 -5.49 -15.73 35.96
CA PRO A 164 -5.71 -16.99 36.63
C PRO A 164 -7.21 -17.21 36.86
N ILE A 165 -7.65 -18.42 36.60
CA ILE A 165 -8.99 -18.94 36.86
C ILE A 165 -9.17 -18.89 38.38
N ASN A 166 -10.14 -18.10 38.80
CA ASN A 166 -10.58 -18.10 40.21
C ASN A 166 -11.87 -18.91 40.25
N ASP A 167 -11.76 -20.12 40.81
CA ASP A 167 -12.90 -20.97 41.11
C ASP A 167 -13.66 -20.37 42.30
N ASN A 168 -14.72 -19.63 42.02
CA ASN A 168 -15.78 -19.34 42.96
C ASN A 168 -17.10 -19.45 42.20
N ASP A 169 -17.86 -20.45 42.57
CA ASP A 169 -19.22 -20.78 42.12
C ASP A 169 -20.19 -19.62 42.42
N ASP A 170 -20.53 -18.85 41.37
CA ASP A 170 -21.75 -18.07 41.32
C ASP A 170 -22.55 -18.48 40.07
N PRO A 171 -23.89 -18.62 40.14
CA PRO A 171 -24.71 -19.09 39.03
C PRO A 171 -24.66 -18.13 37.88
N PRO A 172 -24.71 -18.63 36.63
CA PRO A 172 -24.52 -17.81 35.44
C PRO A 172 -25.61 -16.77 35.28
N ALA A 173 -25.23 -15.52 35.38
CA ALA A 173 -26.05 -14.41 34.96
C ALA A 173 -26.44 -14.53 33.46
N PRO A 174 -27.64 -14.09 33.05
CA PRO A 174 -28.11 -14.26 31.68
C PRO A 174 -27.13 -13.61 30.69
N TYR A 175 -26.76 -14.36 29.68
CA TYR A 175 -25.87 -13.97 28.59
C TYR A 175 -26.30 -12.59 28.05
N ARG A 176 -25.64 -11.53 28.49
CA ARG A 176 -25.60 -10.29 27.73
C ARG A 176 -24.71 -10.57 26.54
N GLN A 177 -25.33 -10.83 25.41
CA GLN A 177 -24.67 -10.75 24.11
C GLN A 177 -24.09 -9.35 23.96
N HIS A 178 -22.84 -9.17 24.38
CA HIS A 178 -21.99 -8.09 23.84
C HIS A 178 -21.58 -8.51 22.44
N GLY A 179 -22.57 -8.60 21.56
CA GLY A 179 -22.34 -8.45 20.15
C GLY A 179 -21.81 -7.03 19.99
N ALA A 180 -20.50 -6.88 19.98
CA ALA A 180 -19.90 -5.73 19.37
C ALA A 180 -20.37 -5.76 17.90
N SER A 181 -21.51 -5.13 17.66
CA SER A 181 -21.96 -4.85 16.32
C SER A 181 -20.88 -3.97 15.72
N LEU A 182 -20.01 -4.59 14.95
CA LEU A 182 -19.10 -3.88 14.04
C LEU A 182 -20.03 -3.10 13.11
N GLN A 183 -20.31 -1.85 13.49
CA GLN A 183 -21.12 -0.96 12.67
C GLN A 183 -20.41 -0.90 11.31
N PRO A 184 -21.08 -1.20 10.19
CA PRO A 184 -20.47 -1.18 8.85
C PRO A 184 -19.70 0.12 8.57
N GLY A 185 -20.15 1.25 9.10
CA GLY A 185 -19.48 2.55 9.03
C GLY A 185 -18.07 2.59 9.66
N SER A 186 -17.79 1.77 10.69
CA SER A 186 -16.47 1.79 11.33
C SER A 186 -15.40 1.11 10.49
N LEU A 187 -15.73 0.02 9.79
CA LEU A 187 -14.80 -0.71 8.91
C LEU A 187 -14.48 0.08 7.63
N THR A 188 -15.49 0.65 7.00
CA THR A 188 -15.32 1.52 5.82
C THR A 188 -14.46 2.73 6.16
N THR A 189 -14.66 3.34 7.32
CA THR A 189 -13.83 4.46 7.79
C THR A 189 -12.36 4.03 7.99
N LYS A 190 -12.11 2.83 8.53
CA LYS A 190 -10.76 2.30 8.69
C LYS A 190 -10.09 2.05 7.34
N LEU A 191 -10.78 1.43 6.38
CA LEU A 191 -10.27 1.23 5.03
C LEU A 191 -9.95 2.55 4.32
N ASN A 192 -10.81 3.54 4.43
CA ASN A 192 -10.56 4.87 3.86
C ASN A 192 -9.33 5.54 4.48
N ARG A 193 -9.09 5.38 5.79
CA ARG A 193 -7.86 5.87 6.44
C ARG A 193 -6.62 5.16 5.90
N VAL A 194 -6.70 3.84 5.69
CA VAL A 194 -5.59 3.09 5.09
C VAL A 194 -5.34 3.56 3.66
N ALA A 195 -6.38 3.70 2.85
CA ALA A 195 -6.27 4.23 1.49
C ALA A 195 -5.58 5.61 1.48
N GLN A 196 -6.03 6.55 2.31
CA GLN A 196 -5.41 7.87 2.44
C GLN A 196 -3.95 7.81 2.94
N SER A 197 -3.61 6.82 3.77
CA SER A 197 -2.22 6.65 4.21
C SER A 197 -1.33 6.16 3.08
N LEU A 198 -1.83 5.26 2.23
CA LEU A 198 -1.12 4.79 1.04
C LEU A 198 -0.94 5.92 0.02
N ASP A 199 -2.00 6.71 -0.25
CA ASP A 199 -1.90 7.90 -1.12
C ASP A 199 -0.80 8.87 -0.66
N ARG A 200 -0.70 9.12 0.65
CA ARG A 200 0.38 9.97 1.20
C ARG A 200 1.77 9.36 1.04
N VAL A 201 1.88 8.03 1.12
CA VAL A 201 3.17 7.36 0.90
C VAL A 201 3.57 7.45 -0.56
N GLU A 202 2.66 7.19 -1.49
CA GLU A 202 2.90 7.35 -2.93
C GLU A 202 3.37 8.78 -3.25
N GLN A 203 2.63 9.80 -2.81
CA GLN A 203 3.01 11.20 -3.00
C GLN A 203 4.39 11.54 -2.44
N LYS A 204 4.76 10.96 -1.28
CA LYS A 204 6.09 11.16 -0.72
C LYS A 204 7.18 10.48 -1.53
N GLN A 205 6.91 9.30 -2.10
CA GLN A 205 7.85 8.62 -2.98
C GLN A 205 8.10 9.40 -4.26
N ASP A 206 7.04 9.92 -4.88
CA ASP A 206 7.13 10.72 -6.10
C ASP A 206 7.86 12.04 -5.81
N ALA A 207 7.51 12.77 -4.74
CA ALA A 207 8.20 13.98 -4.33
C ALA A 207 9.69 13.74 -3.97
N ALA A 208 10.02 12.57 -3.45
CA ALA A 208 11.41 12.21 -3.17
C ALA A 208 12.21 12.03 -4.47
N LEU A 209 11.64 11.37 -5.48
CA LEU A 209 12.28 11.24 -6.81
C LEU A 209 12.52 12.60 -7.45
N ASP A 210 11.52 13.49 -7.44
CA ASP A 210 11.63 14.85 -7.99
C ASP A 210 12.73 15.64 -7.27
N SER A 211 12.76 15.57 -5.93
CA SER A 211 13.77 16.24 -5.11
C SER A 211 15.19 15.71 -5.39
N MET A 212 15.34 14.38 -5.54
CA MET A 212 16.62 13.76 -5.88
C MET A 212 17.07 14.20 -7.27
N GLN A 213 16.19 14.18 -8.26
CA GLN A 213 16.50 14.64 -9.62
C GLN A 213 16.92 16.11 -9.63
N ALA A 214 16.11 16.99 -9.03
CA ALA A 214 16.39 18.42 -8.98
C ALA A 214 17.73 18.72 -8.28
N THR A 215 18.03 17.99 -7.19
CA THR A 215 19.29 18.14 -6.45
C THR A 215 20.48 17.77 -7.33
N MET A 216 20.40 16.62 -8.03
CA MET A 216 21.48 16.17 -8.92
C MET A 216 21.66 17.11 -10.13
N ASP A 217 20.57 17.54 -10.76
CA ASP A 217 20.59 18.47 -11.88
C ASP A 217 21.21 19.80 -11.48
N ASN A 218 20.86 20.33 -10.30
CA ASN A 218 21.46 21.56 -9.77
C ASN A 218 22.96 21.39 -9.50
N LYS A 219 23.38 20.25 -8.96
CA LYS A 219 24.81 19.95 -8.76
C LYS A 219 25.55 19.87 -10.09
N ILE A 220 24.98 19.16 -11.09
CA ILE A 220 25.56 19.08 -12.44
C ILE A 220 25.69 20.48 -13.05
N LYS A 221 24.64 21.28 -13.02
CA LYS A 221 24.65 22.66 -13.55
C LYS A 221 25.72 23.51 -12.86
N ARG A 222 25.85 23.40 -11.54
CA ARG A 222 26.89 24.13 -10.77
C ARG A 222 28.30 23.74 -11.22
N VAL A 223 28.55 22.42 -11.38
CA VAL A 223 29.83 21.96 -11.92
C VAL A 223 30.08 22.50 -13.33
N GLN A 224 29.08 22.33 -14.22
CA GLN A 224 29.21 22.79 -15.60
C GLN A 224 29.49 24.30 -15.69
N SER A 225 28.83 25.14 -14.87
CA SER A 225 29.09 26.57 -14.87
C SER A 225 30.50 26.91 -14.43
N VAL A 226 31.01 26.22 -13.39
CA VAL A 226 32.37 26.42 -12.91
C VAL A 226 33.39 25.97 -13.95
N LEU A 227 33.15 24.85 -14.63
CA LEU A 227 34.05 24.36 -15.69
C LEU A 227 34.04 25.27 -16.94
N ALA A 228 32.90 25.84 -17.29
CA ALA A 228 32.81 26.82 -18.37
C ALA A 228 33.66 28.08 -18.06
N ASP A 229 33.62 28.56 -16.81
CA ASP A 229 34.46 29.66 -16.36
C ASP A 229 35.97 29.38 -16.48
N LEU A 230 36.38 28.12 -16.34
CA LEU A 230 37.75 27.68 -16.47
C LEU A 230 38.20 27.47 -17.93
N HIS A 231 37.31 27.56 -18.90
CA HIS A 231 37.56 27.27 -20.32
C HIS A 231 38.17 25.85 -20.54
N VAL A 232 37.85 24.93 -19.67
CA VAL A 232 38.24 23.52 -19.82
C VAL A 232 37.14 22.78 -20.57
N ASP A 233 37.42 22.35 -21.78
CA ASP A 233 36.51 21.56 -22.59
C ASP A 233 36.61 20.10 -22.15
N LEU A 234 35.61 19.63 -21.39
CA LEU A 234 35.47 18.19 -21.02
C LEU A 234 34.87 17.37 -22.17
N GLY A 235 34.62 17.98 -23.31
CA GLY A 235 33.64 17.56 -24.31
C GLY A 235 34.10 16.54 -25.34
N LYS A 236 35.28 16.01 -25.33
CA LYS A 236 35.71 15.03 -26.37
C LYS A 236 36.63 13.98 -25.82
N HIS A 237 36.09 13.15 -24.97
CA HIS A 237 36.89 12.01 -24.54
C HIS A 237 36.29 10.73 -25.06
N GLY A 238 37.08 10.25 -25.96
CA GLY A 238 37.18 8.87 -26.26
C GLY A 238 37.33 8.07 -25.00
N ASP A 239 36.65 6.95 -24.97
CA ASP A 239 36.88 5.78 -24.12
C ASP A 239 37.84 6.00 -22.94
N ILE A 240 37.29 6.44 -21.80
CA ILE A 240 37.90 6.07 -20.52
C ILE A 240 37.62 4.57 -20.32
N THR A 241 38.20 3.74 -21.15
CA THR A 241 38.29 2.31 -20.95
C THR A 241 39.40 1.98 -19.96
N GLY A 242 39.51 2.78 -18.93
CA GLY A 242 40.23 2.45 -17.72
C GLY A 242 39.38 1.55 -16.90
N SER A 243 39.48 0.25 -17.13
CA SER A 243 39.20 -0.84 -16.17
C SER A 243 38.18 -0.54 -15.07
N ILE A 244 36.96 -0.18 -15.40
CA ILE A 244 35.81 -0.31 -14.49
C ILE A 244 35.27 -1.72 -14.76
N GLY A 245 35.62 -2.66 -13.90
CA GLY A 245 35.30 -4.07 -14.07
C GLY A 245 33.82 -4.35 -13.97
N GLY A 246 33.33 -5.14 -14.91
CA GLY A 246 32.03 -5.75 -14.94
C GLY A 246 31.37 -5.66 -16.33
N PRO A 247 30.55 -6.63 -16.73
CA PRO A 247 29.80 -6.53 -17.97
C PRO A 247 28.88 -5.32 -17.92
N PHE A 248 28.94 -4.46 -18.94
CA PHE A 248 28.02 -3.35 -19.13
C PHE A 248 26.61 -3.91 -19.36
N VAL A 249 25.74 -3.74 -18.38
CA VAL A 249 24.30 -4.03 -18.51
C VAL A 249 23.58 -2.71 -18.71
N PRO A 250 23.16 -2.37 -19.93
CA PRO A 250 22.47 -1.10 -20.16
C PRO A 250 21.13 -1.10 -19.44
N VAL A 251 20.84 -0.04 -18.72
CA VAL A 251 19.53 0.16 -18.12
C VAL A 251 18.52 0.31 -19.26
N LYS A 252 17.62 -0.67 -19.38
CA LYS A 252 16.62 -0.67 -20.45
C LYS A 252 15.62 0.47 -20.18
N ALA A 253 15.37 1.26 -21.22
CA ALA A 253 14.35 2.30 -21.14
C ALA A 253 12.99 1.67 -20.81
N PRO A 254 12.17 2.32 -19.96
CA PRO A 254 10.86 1.84 -19.61
C PRO A 254 9.96 1.72 -20.83
N SER A 255 9.06 0.74 -20.84
CA SER A 255 8.12 0.54 -21.94
C SER A 255 7.10 1.69 -22.00
N SER A 256 6.39 1.82 -23.14
CA SER A 256 5.32 2.81 -23.28
C SER A 256 4.17 2.62 -22.27
N LYS A 257 4.05 1.42 -21.70
CA LYS A 257 3.05 1.05 -20.68
C LYS A 257 3.58 1.17 -19.25
N ALA A 258 4.81 1.61 -19.07
CA ALA A 258 5.41 1.78 -17.75
C ALA A 258 4.65 2.83 -16.92
N SER A 259 4.57 2.62 -15.63
CA SER A 259 4.00 3.58 -14.69
C SER A 259 4.79 4.89 -14.68
N GLU A 260 4.17 5.97 -14.19
CA GLU A 260 4.85 7.26 -14.04
C GLU A 260 6.07 7.13 -13.13
N PHE A 261 5.91 6.44 -12.01
CA PHE A 261 7.01 6.14 -11.08
C PHE A 261 8.20 5.45 -11.76
N GLU A 262 7.97 4.42 -12.60
CA GLU A 262 9.06 3.71 -13.30
C GLU A 262 9.79 4.63 -14.28
N ARG A 263 9.07 5.53 -14.93
CA ARG A 263 9.66 6.53 -15.84
C ARG A 263 10.51 7.54 -15.07
N ASP A 264 10.04 8.00 -13.91
CA ASP A 264 10.77 8.98 -13.10
C ASP A 264 11.97 8.35 -12.40
N LEU A 265 11.82 7.12 -11.91
CA LEU A 265 12.96 6.34 -11.41
C LEU A 265 14.04 6.14 -12.48
N TYR A 266 13.64 5.87 -13.73
CA TYR A 266 14.59 5.79 -14.84
C TYR A 266 15.30 7.11 -15.09
N LYS A 267 14.58 8.25 -15.08
CA LYS A 267 15.17 9.60 -15.23
C LYS A 267 16.18 9.89 -14.13
N VAL A 268 15.80 9.60 -12.87
CA VAL A 268 16.70 9.78 -11.71
C VAL A 268 17.96 8.94 -11.86
N ASN A 269 17.86 7.67 -12.25
CA ASN A 269 19.03 6.82 -12.48
C ASN A 269 19.93 7.34 -13.62
N LEU A 270 19.32 7.86 -14.69
CA LEU A 270 20.07 8.46 -15.78
C LEU A 270 20.80 9.74 -15.33
N THR A 271 20.13 10.60 -14.56
CA THR A 271 20.71 11.82 -14.00
C THR A 271 21.84 11.48 -13.00
N ARG A 272 21.64 10.45 -12.18
CA ARG A 272 22.69 9.94 -11.28
C ARG A 272 23.93 9.47 -12.05
N ALA A 273 23.75 8.69 -13.10
CA ALA A 273 24.88 8.24 -13.92
C ALA A 273 25.62 9.43 -14.56
N ARG A 274 24.89 10.46 -15.02
CA ARG A 274 25.49 11.71 -15.52
C ARG A 274 26.28 12.43 -14.42
N PHE A 275 25.71 12.53 -13.22
CA PHE A 275 26.37 13.18 -12.09
C PHE A 275 27.66 12.43 -11.69
N GLU A 276 27.62 11.11 -11.58
CA GLU A 276 28.81 10.28 -11.28
C GLU A 276 29.90 10.46 -12.33
N ARG A 277 29.53 10.51 -13.62
CA ARG A 277 30.45 10.81 -14.70
C ARG A 277 31.08 12.20 -14.55
N THR A 278 30.26 13.21 -14.26
CA THR A 278 30.76 14.59 -14.03
C THR A 278 31.72 14.65 -12.85
N LEU A 279 31.47 13.90 -11.77
CA LEU A 279 32.41 13.80 -10.63
C LEU A 279 33.73 13.12 -11.00
N GLN A 280 33.70 12.11 -11.89
CA GLN A 280 34.94 11.49 -12.40
C GLN A 280 35.75 12.46 -13.25
N GLU A 281 35.08 13.23 -14.12
CA GLU A 281 35.71 14.26 -14.92
C GLU A 281 36.38 15.34 -14.05
N LEU A 282 35.73 15.73 -12.94
CA LEU A 282 36.32 16.67 -11.97
C LEU A 282 37.61 16.18 -11.33
N ARG A 283 37.84 14.87 -11.20
CA ARG A 283 39.09 14.33 -10.61
C ARG A 283 40.31 14.62 -11.43
N SER A 284 40.19 14.91 -12.71
CA SER A 284 41.26 15.29 -13.63
C SER A 284 41.48 16.80 -13.70
N ILE A 285 40.65 17.60 -13.01
CA ILE A 285 40.80 19.05 -12.95
C ILE A 285 41.56 19.48 -11.69
N PRO A 286 42.59 20.34 -11.77
CA PRO A 286 43.41 20.67 -10.62
C PRO A 286 42.77 21.68 -9.66
N LEU A 287 41.72 21.23 -8.95
CA LEU A 287 40.90 22.04 -8.08
C LEU A 287 41.38 22.08 -6.61
N ARG A 288 42.21 21.12 -6.21
CA ARG A 288 42.70 21.05 -4.84
C ARG A 288 43.91 21.98 -4.63
N LYS A 289 44.06 22.49 -3.40
CA LYS A 289 45.25 23.30 -3.04
C LYS A 289 46.53 22.42 -3.08
N PRO A 290 47.63 22.94 -3.64
CA PRO A 290 48.88 22.20 -3.71
C PRO A 290 49.68 22.26 -2.40
N VAL A 291 49.28 23.11 -1.45
CA VAL A 291 49.85 23.27 -0.10
C VAL A 291 48.78 23.07 0.96
N GLU A 292 49.15 22.70 2.16
CA GLU A 292 48.24 22.60 3.30
C GLU A 292 47.91 23.96 3.89
N GLY A 293 46.72 24.11 4.51
CA GLY A 293 46.31 25.33 5.16
C GLY A 293 45.78 26.41 4.22
N GLU A 294 45.95 27.67 4.63
CA GLU A 294 45.57 28.82 3.82
C GLU A 294 46.63 29.08 2.73
N ILE A 295 46.17 29.57 1.58
CA ILE A 295 47.09 29.95 0.49
C ILE A 295 47.69 31.33 0.79
N ASP A 296 48.97 31.34 1.18
CA ASP A 296 49.75 32.58 1.28
C ASP A 296 50.52 32.76 -0.04
N MET A 297 50.00 33.62 -0.89
CA MET A 297 50.55 33.90 -2.24
C MET A 297 51.58 35.01 -2.16
N THR A 298 52.80 34.70 -2.48
CA THR A 298 53.91 35.68 -2.50
C THR A 298 54.06 36.38 -3.87
N SER A 299 53.60 35.72 -4.97
CA SER A 299 53.63 36.32 -6.31
C SER A 299 52.53 35.75 -7.20
N PRO A 300 51.73 36.63 -7.87
CA PRO A 300 50.66 36.23 -8.75
C PRO A 300 51.16 35.81 -10.15
N PHE A 301 50.23 35.14 -10.89
CA PHE A 301 50.36 34.85 -12.32
C PHE A 301 50.31 36.11 -13.15
N GLY A 302 51.08 36.14 -14.23
CA GLY A 302 51.02 37.20 -15.24
C GLY A 302 52.22 38.12 -15.29
N MET A 303 52.03 39.32 -15.85
CA MET A 303 53.15 40.25 -16.08
C MET A 303 53.65 40.82 -14.77
N ARG A 304 54.95 40.72 -14.52
CA ARG A 304 55.67 41.32 -13.35
C ARG A 304 57.08 41.73 -13.70
N MET A 305 57.70 42.52 -12.83
CA MET A 305 59.15 42.78 -12.91
C MET A 305 59.91 41.52 -12.46
N ASP A 306 60.80 41.04 -13.31
CA ASP A 306 61.64 39.91 -12.98
C ASP A 306 62.64 40.29 -11.85
N PRO A 307 62.68 39.51 -10.72
CA PRO A 307 63.50 39.86 -9.57
C PRO A 307 65.00 39.79 -9.84
N PHE A 308 65.42 39.04 -10.87
CA PHE A 308 66.83 38.87 -11.24
C PHE A 308 67.28 39.81 -12.35
N MET A 309 66.51 39.88 -13.45
CA MET A 309 66.89 40.68 -14.64
C MET A 309 66.35 42.08 -14.59
N ARG A 310 65.48 42.44 -13.63
CA ARG A 310 64.87 43.76 -13.44
C ARG A 310 64.16 44.31 -14.69
N GLY A 311 63.69 43.40 -15.52
CA GLY A 311 62.90 43.69 -16.72
C GLY A 311 61.48 43.11 -16.63
N PRO A 312 60.58 43.54 -17.53
CA PRO A 312 59.23 42.96 -17.59
C PRO A 312 59.30 41.51 -18.03
N ALA A 313 58.65 40.61 -17.28
CA ALA A 313 58.57 39.18 -17.58
C ALA A 313 57.17 38.65 -17.26
N ILE A 314 56.81 37.54 -17.88
CA ILE A 314 55.56 36.82 -17.60
C ILE A 314 55.87 35.73 -16.58
N HIS A 315 55.18 35.80 -15.46
CA HIS A 315 55.18 34.70 -14.45
C HIS A 315 54.16 33.68 -14.88
N THR A 316 54.60 32.46 -15.17
CA THR A 316 53.80 31.39 -15.76
C THR A 316 53.02 30.58 -14.68
N GLY A 317 53.16 30.94 -13.43
CA GLY A 317 52.49 30.28 -12.29
C GLY A 317 52.15 31.24 -11.17
N VAL A 318 51.93 30.67 -10.01
CA VAL A 318 51.82 31.42 -8.75
C VAL A 318 52.90 30.92 -7.81
N ASP A 319 53.49 31.81 -7.00
CA ASP A 319 54.43 31.44 -5.97
C ASP A 319 53.71 31.44 -4.64
N LEU A 320 53.68 30.28 -4.01
CA LEU A 320 52.99 30.01 -2.74
C LEU A 320 54.04 29.88 -1.63
N ARG A 321 53.89 30.67 -0.56
CA ARG A 321 54.74 30.58 0.59
C ARG A 321 54.67 29.20 1.22
N GLY A 322 55.84 28.65 1.61
CA GLY A 322 55.93 27.42 2.35
C GLY A 322 57.32 27.27 2.93
N GLU A 323 57.45 26.55 4.01
CA GLU A 323 58.74 26.28 4.63
C GLU A 323 59.52 25.20 3.86
N MET A 324 60.82 25.23 3.98
CA MET A 324 61.68 24.22 3.37
C MET A 324 61.33 22.83 3.93
N GLY A 325 60.97 21.90 3.07
CA GLY A 325 60.61 20.55 3.44
C GLY A 325 59.12 20.30 3.66
N GLU A 326 58.27 21.33 3.58
CA GLU A 326 56.82 21.14 3.59
C GLU A 326 56.35 20.34 2.35
N PRO A 327 55.32 19.52 2.49
CA PRO A 327 54.82 18.68 1.38
C PRO A 327 54.11 19.51 0.32
N ALA A 328 54.48 19.26 -0.95
CA ALA A 328 53.71 19.71 -2.12
C ALA A 328 52.79 18.59 -2.61
N HIS A 329 51.47 18.88 -2.70
CA HIS A 329 50.44 17.93 -3.03
C HIS A 329 49.98 18.08 -4.45
N VAL A 330 49.74 16.93 -5.11
CA VAL A 330 49.12 16.97 -6.45
C VAL A 330 47.65 17.45 -6.38
N THR A 331 47.31 18.36 -7.27
CA THR A 331 46.04 19.07 -7.22
C THR A 331 44.87 18.32 -7.92
N ALA A 332 45.21 17.36 -8.81
CA ALA A 332 44.31 16.43 -9.46
C ALA A 332 44.99 15.10 -9.73
N SER A 333 44.19 14.03 -9.94
CA SER A 333 44.73 12.72 -10.33
C SER A 333 45.31 12.79 -11.74
N GLY A 334 46.44 12.08 -11.97
CA GLY A 334 47.13 12.12 -13.24
C GLY A 334 48.32 11.19 -13.34
N LYS A 335 49.15 11.40 -14.34
CA LYS A 335 50.40 10.68 -14.59
C LYS A 335 51.58 11.64 -14.61
N VAL A 336 52.61 11.33 -13.89
CA VAL A 336 53.86 12.14 -13.83
C VAL A 336 54.56 12.04 -15.20
N THR A 337 54.76 13.20 -15.85
CA THR A 337 55.47 13.34 -17.13
C THR A 337 56.89 13.78 -16.95
N ILE A 338 57.18 14.65 -15.97
CA ILE A 338 58.53 15.13 -15.65
C ILE A 338 58.76 14.94 -14.11
N ALA A 339 59.93 14.48 -13.74
CA ALA A 339 60.37 14.38 -12.35
C ALA A 339 61.90 14.52 -12.32
N GLY A 340 62.42 15.74 -12.20
CA GLY A 340 63.85 15.97 -12.24
C GLY A 340 64.19 17.44 -12.31
N TRP A 341 65.49 17.74 -12.57
CA TRP A 341 65.95 19.10 -12.76
C TRP A 341 65.48 19.70 -14.09
N SER A 342 64.90 20.89 -14.07
CA SER A 342 64.36 21.55 -15.27
C SER A 342 64.72 23.04 -15.24
N GLY A 343 65.86 23.38 -15.75
CA GLY A 343 66.31 24.78 -15.95
C GLY A 343 66.03 25.71 -14.77
N GLY A 344 65.31 26.80 -15.04
CA GLY A 344 64.91 27.78 -14.03
C GLY A 344 63.95 27.24 -12.92
N TYR A 345 63.22 26.16 -13.17
CA TYR A 345 62.33 25.52 -12.17
C TYR A 345 63.11 24.76 -11.09
N GLY A 346 64.40 24.49 -11.30
CA GLY A 346 65.13 23.61 -10.41
C GLY A 346 64.59 22.18 -10.43
N ASN A 347 64.43 21.54 -9.26
CA ASN A 347 63.74 20.27 -9.17
C ASN A 347 62.25 20.48 -9.41
N MET A 348 61.73 19.85 -10.45
CA MET A 348 60.35 20.06 -10.91
C MET A 348 59.65 18.70 -11.10
N VAL A 349 58.38 18.70 -10.76
CA VAL A 349 57.46 17.62 -11.11
C VAL A 349 56.40 18.21 -12.02
N GLU A 350 56.09 17.52 -13.16
CA GLU A 350 54.94 17.81 -13.99
C GLU A 350 54.01 16.60 -14.00
N VAL A 351 52.71 16.88 -13.84
CA VAL A 351 51.65 15.88 -13.86
C VAL A 351 50.68 16.22 -14.98
N ASP A 352 50.49 15.25 -15.87
CA ASP A 352 49.43 15.29 -16.89
C ASP A 352 48.14 14.74 -16.29
N HIS A 353 47.05 15.54 -16.34
CA HIS A 353 45.74 15.24 -15.78
C HIS A 353 44.73 14.79 -16.82
N LEU A 354 45.18 14.47 -18.03
CA LEU A 354 44.35 14.26 -19.22
C LEU A 354 43.70 15.56 -19.71
N ASN A 355 43.03 15.48 -20.85
CA ASN A 355 42.29 16.60 -21.45
C ASN A 355 43.16 17.83 -21.78
N GLY A 356 44.46 17.63 -21.99
CA GLY A 356 45.40 18.70 -22.21
C GLY A 356 45.67 19.54 -20.96
N VAL A 357 45.23 19.13 -19.79
CA VAL A 357 45.51 19.83 -18.52
C VAL A 357 46.72 19.24 -17.84
N SER A 358 47.71 20.06 -17.50
CA SER A 358 48.84 19.65 -16.71
C SER A 358 49.16 20.63 -15.58
N THR A 359 49.90 20.16 -14.57
CA THR A 359 50.37 21.04 -13.47
C THR A 359 51.83 20.85 -13.26
N ARG A 360 52.55 21.95 -12.86
CA ARG A 360 53.97 21.95 -12.53
C ARG A 360 54.19 22.39 -11.09
N TYR A 361 55.14 21.69 -10.44
CA TYR A 361 55.56 21.91 -9.06
C TYR A 361 57.06 22.17 -9.10
N GLY A 362 57.48 23.45 -8.99
CA GLY A 362 58.85 23.88 -9.12
C GLY A 362 59.51 24.18 -7.80
N HIS A 363 60.85 24.45 -7.85
CA HIS A 363 61.76 24.81 -6.75
C HIS A 363 61.84 23.79 -5.62
N LEU A 364 61.46 22.51 -5.89
CA LEU A 364 61.38 21.47 -4.89
C LEU A 364 62.76 21.19 -4.31
N SER A 365 62.86 20.97 -2.98
CA SER A 365 64.05 20.43 -2.30
C SER A 365 64.25 18.97 -2.61
N LYS A 366 63.16 18.17 -2.70
CA LYS A 366 63.18 16.77 -2.97
C LYS A 366 61.98 16.34 -3.80
N ILE A 367 62.20 15.49 -4.79
CA ILE A 367 61.15 14.84 -5.57
C ILE A 367 60.85 13.47 -4.96
N LEU A 368 59.56 13.14 -4.77
CA LEU A 368 59.08 11.91 -4.16
C LEU A 368 58.37 10.95 -5.13
N VAL A 369 58.28 11.32 -6.39
CA VAL A 369 57.62 10.54 -7.45
C VAL A 369 58.54 10.29 -8.63
N LYS A 370 58.17 9.39 -9.53
CA LYS A 370 58.96 9.01 -10.72
C LYS A 370 58.14 9.27 -11.97
N VAL A 371 58.81 9.56 -13.08
CA VAL A 371 58.19 9.62 -14.41
C VAL A 371 57.42 8.34 -14.72
N GLY A 372 56.22 8.48 -15.25
CA GLY A 372 55.29 7.37 -15.53
C GLY A 372 54.44 6.91 -14.37
N GLN A 373 54.70 7.40 -13.14
CA GLN A 373 53.88 7.08 -11.96
C GLN A 373 52.52 7.70 -12.03
N HIS A 374 51.45 6.91 -11.76
CA HIS A 374 50.14 7.44 -11.51
C HIS A 374 50.02 8.01 -10.10
N VAL A 375 49.45 9.20 -9.99
CA VAL A 375 49.28 9.92 -8.73
C VAL A 375 47.81 10.26 -8.54
N THR A 376 47.35 10.22 -7.29
CA THR A 376 45.97 10.57 -6.93
C THR A 376 45.91 11.96 -6.30
N THR A 377 44.78 12.63 -6.46
CA THR A 377 44.56 13.96 -5.86
C THR A 377 44.93 14.00 -4.40
N GLY A 378 45.80 14.95 -4.00
CA GLY A 378 46.29 15.12 -2.63
C GLY A 378 47.49 14.25 -2.26
N GLN A 379 48.01 13.43 -3.16
CA GLN A 379 49.25 12.69 -2.94
C GLN A 379 50.46 13.66 -2.91
N VAL A 380 51.42 13.43 -2.05
CA VAL A 380 52.66 14.24 -1.99
C VAL A 380 53.55 13.91 -3.18
N VAL A 381 53.93 14.91 -3.97
CA VAL A 381 54.81 14.76 -5.15
C VAL A 381 56.24 15.21 -4.91
N GLY A 382 56.45 16.06 -3.92
CA GLY A 382 57.74 16.56 -3.54
C GLY A 382 57.69 17.39 -2.27
N LEU A 383 58.86 17.89 -1.86
CA LEU A 383 58.99 18.79 -0.71
C LEU A 383 59.37 20.19 -1.21
N ILE A 384 58.77 21.22 -0.62
CA ILE A 384 59.05 22.63 -0.93
C ILE A 384 60.51 22.91 -0.68
N GLY A 385 61.11 23.76 -1.53
CA GLY A 385 62.52 24.15 -1.47
C GLY A 385 62.77 25.51 -2.08
N SER A 386 64.02 25.69 -2.51
CA SER A 386 64.51 26.92 -3.16
C SER A 386 65.55 26.56 -4.23
N THR A 387 65.30 25.51 -5.01
CA THR A 387 66.19 25.04 -6.07
C THR A 387 65.93 25.82 -7.38
N GLY A 388 66.94 25.89 -8.26
CA GLY A 388 66.82 26.62 -9.50
C GLY A 388 66.85 28.15 -9.30
N ARG A 389 66.00 28.85 -10.05
CA ARG A 389 65.87 30.31 -10.01
C ARG A 389 64.85 30.78 -8.98
N SER A 390 65.21 30.71 -7.70
CA SER A 390 64.39 31.05 -6.55
C SER A 390 65.09 32.04 -5.64
N THR A 391 64.32 32.92 -5.01
CA THR A 391 64.83 33.93 -4.05
C THR A 391 64.71 33.48 -2.59
N GLY A 392 64.02 32.35 -2.32
CA GLY A 392 63.80 31.80 -1.01
C GLY A 392 62.82 30.62 -1.05
N PRO A 393 62.55 29.90 0.07
CA PRO A 393 61.65 28.75 0.07
C PRO A 393 60.21 29.17 -0.33
N HIS A 394 59.72 28.52 -1.36
CA HIS A 394 58.32 28.65 -1.84
C HIS A 394 58.03 27.51 -2.84
N LEU A 395 56.76 27.28 -3.10
CA LEU A 395 56.27 26.38 -4.17
C LEU A 395 55.89 27.26 -5.38
N HIS A 396 56.60 27.08 -6.49
CA HIS A 396 56.15 27.59 -7.79
C HIS A 396 55.17 26.62 -8.37
N TYR A 397 53.91 27.03 -8.56
CA TYR A 397 52.80 26.18 -9.05
C TYR A 397 52.21 26.71 -10.32
N GLU A 398 52.20 25.88 -11.36
CA GLU A 398 51.54 26.22 -12.66
C GLU A 398 50.37 25.30 -12.96
N THR A 399 49.34 25.86 -13.58
CA THR A 399 48.32 25.11 -14.30
C THR A 399 48.45 25.44 -15.79
N ARG A 400 48.42 24.43 -16.63
CA ARG A 400 48.57 24.57 -18.07
C ARG A 400 47.42 23.90 -18.81
N ILE A 401 46.97 24.53 -19.90
CA ILE A 401 45.98 23.96 -20.83
C ILE A 401 46.66 23.91 -22.20
N ASN A 402 46.77 22.71 -22.78
CA ASN A 402 47.47 22.48 -24.05
C ASN A 402 48.85 23.16 -24.08
N ASP A 403 49.66 22.91 -23.05
CA ASP A 403 50.95 23.49 -22.83
C ASP A 403 51.02 25.01 -22.64
N THR A 404 49.88 25.69 -22.66
CA THR A 404 49.83 27.12 -22.39
C THR A 404 49.56 27.37 -20.90
N ALA A 405 50.40 28.16 -20.25
CA ALA A 405 50.22 28.52 -18.86
C ALA A 405 48.98 29.40 -18.66
N VAL A 406 48.15 29.04 -17.69
CA VAL A 406 46.92 29.75 -17.32
C VAL A 406 46.97 30.09 -15.84
N ASP A 407 46.17 31.09 -15.41
CA ASP A 407 46.13 31.51 -14.02
C ASP A 407 45.63 30.38 -13.09
N PRO A 408 46.52 29.81 -12.22
CA PRO A 408 46.14 28.69 -11.32
C PRO A 408 45.12 29.09 -10.29
N LEU A 409 45.04 30.36 -9.87
CA LEU A 409 44.06 30.78 -8.85
C LEU A 409 42.63 30.59 -9.30
N LYS A 410 42.33 30.67 -10.59
CA LYS A 410 41.00 30.41 -11.12
C LYS A 410 40.55 28.98 -10.79
N PHE A 411 41.48 28.01 -10.91
CA PHE A 411 41.21 26.59 -10.61
C PHE A 411 41.06 26.36 -9.10
N LEU A 412 41.92 26.95 -8.27
CA LEU A 412 41.84 26.81 -6.84
C LEU A 412 40.57 27.40 -6.25
N HIS A 413 40.16 28.61 -6.72
CA HIS A 413 38.90 29.24 -6.34
C HIS A 413 37.67 28.40 -6.84
N ALA A 414 37.78 27.81 -8.02
CA ALA A 414 36.75 26.91 -8.52
C ALA A 414 36.59 25.69 -7.60
N GLY A 415 37.70 25.14 -7.10
CA GLY A 415 37.69 24.07 -6.12
C GLY A 415 36.99 24.47 -4.81
N GLU A 416 37.22 25.69 -4.32
CA GLU A 416 36.52 26.23 -3.16
C GLU A 416 35.00 26.35 -3.38
N LYS A 417 34.57 26.86 -4.55
CA LYS A 417 33.18 26.92 -4.93
C LYS A 417 32.50 25.52 -4.99
N LEU A 418 33.26 24.47 -5.30
CA LEU A 418 32.75 23.10 -5.45
C LEU A 418 32.93 22.25 -4.19
N SER A 419 33.56 22.77 -3.13
CA SER A 419 33.84 22.03 -1.90
C SER A 419 32.61 21.55 -1.11
N GLY A 420 31.40 21.90 -1.55
CA GLY A 420 30.14 21.49 -0.92
C GLY A 420 29.26 20.56 -1.79
N LEU A 421 29.87 19.90 -2.81
CA LEU A 421 29.16 19.00 -3.73
C LEU A 421 28.95 17.60 -3.16
#